data_e0bb1bdc85b75a045c47b30db93f3a2a
#
_entry.id   e0bb1bdc85b75a045c47b30db93f3a2a
#
_cell.length_a   1.000
_cell.length_b   1.000
_cell.length_c   1.000
_cell.angle_alpha   90.00
_cell.angle_beta   90.00
_cell.angle_gamma   90.00
#
_symmetry.space_group_name_H-M   'P 1'
#
loop_
_entity.id
_entity.type
_entity.pdbx_description
1 polymer ?
#
loop_
_entity_poly.entity_id
_entity_poly.type
_entity_poly.pdbx_seq_one_letter_code
_entity_poly.pdbx_strand_id
1 'polypeptide(L)'
;MESDPVDRINTPMFDRLAALFSCLFYLECVQADPVKRLENLDILEWTHRVILISVDARQKPEILQRLEQEKADLDERHIAWFLLSDDDILSNLDAGLSPALVEVIKKEHFRNRENGVVLIGKDGGVKSRANALDFDEIYGRIDLMPMRRAEMAESN
;
A
#
# COMPACT_ATOMS: atom_id res chain seq x y z
N MET A 1 -42.40 79.38 -6.42
CA MET A 1 -42.23 79.20 -7.85
C MET A 1 -41.09 78.19 -7.97
N GLU A 2 -41.53 77.00 -8.06
CA GLU A 2 -41.46 76.05 -9.14
C GLU A 2 -40.15 75.28 -9.12
N SER A 3 -40.08 74.14 -8.93
CA SER A 3 -40.71 72.83 -9.15
C SER A 3 -39.56 71.86 -9.46
N ASP A 4 -39.63 70.73 -8.82
CA ASP A 4 -38.85 69.49 -9.07
C ASP A 4 -38.76 69.10 -10.54
N PRO A 5 -38.01 68.02 -10.86
CA PRO A 5 -38.22 66.67 -10.31
C PRO A 5 -37.00 65.72 -10.22
N VAL A 6 -37.10 64.86 -9.26
CA VAL A 6 -36.83 63.42 -9.24
C VAL A 6 -36.05 62.82 -10.45
N ASP A 7 -34.88 62.35 -10.17
CA ASP A 7 -34.20 61.36 -11.04
C ASP A 7 -34.09 60.03 -10.31
N ARG A 8 -34.82 59.07 -10.88
CA ARG A 8 -34.86 57.66 -10.48
C ARG A 8 -33.54 57.03 -10.88
N ILE A 9 -32.81 56.57 -9.90
CA ILE A 9 -31.65 55.74 -10.12
C ILE A 9 -32.12 54.34 -10.49
N ASN A 10 -31.95 54.03 -11.77
CA ASN A 10 -32.16 52.72 -12.34
C ASN A 10 -30.94 51.85 -12.05
N THR A 11 -31.02 51.02 -11.03
CA THR A 11 -29.97 50.01 -10.74
C THR A 11 -30.07 48.88 -11.78
N PRO A 12 -29.03 48.56 -12.52
CA PRO A 12 -29.08 47.47 -13.48
C PRO A 12 -29.04 46.13 -12.74
N MET A 13 -30.06 45.36 -12.99
CA MET A 13 -30.36 44.01 -12.47
C MET A 13 -29.42 42.92 -13.06
N PHE A 14 -28.24 43.29 -13.50
CA PHE A 14 -27.31 42.37 -14.18
C PHE A 14 -26.16 41.84 -13.32
N ASP A 15 -26.02 42.29 -12.08
CA ASP A 15 -24.85 41.95 -11.27
C ASP A 15 -25.03 40.70 -10.37
N ARG A 16 -26.18 40.05 -10.42
CA ARG A 16 -26.45 38.86 -9.61
C ARG A 16 -26.32 37.51 -10.35
N LEU A 17 -26.14 37.54 -11.67
CA LEU A 17 -25.97 36.32 -12.46
C LEU A 17 -24.51 35.93 -12.69
N ALA A 18 -23.55 36.82 -12.47
CA ALA A 18 -22.13 36.50 -12.64
C ALA A 18 -21.51 35.74 -11.47
N ALA A 19 -22.13 35.77 -10.29
CA ALA A 19 -21.60 35.09 -9.09
C ALA A 19 -21.96 33.60 -9.02
N LEU A 20 -22.94 33.12 -9.79
CA LEU A 20 -23.35 31.71 -9.79
C LEU A 20 -22.60 30.84 -10.82
N PHE A 21 -21.90 31.47 -11.76
CA PHE A 21 -21.15 30.73 -12.80
C PHE A 21 -19.70 30.43 -12.39
N SER A 22 -19.18 31.05 -11.32
CA SER A 22 -17.82 30.85 -10.84
C SER A 22 -17.64 29.65 -9.91
N CYS A 23 -18.75 29.07 -9.40
CA CYS A 23 -18.67 27.90 -8.49
C CYS A 23 -18.74 26.54 -9.21
N LEU A 24 -18.94 26.51 -10.52
CA LEU A 24 -19.08 25.24 -11.25
C LEU A 24 -17.78 24.72 -11.88
N PHE A 25 -16.66 25.42 -11.73
CA PHE A 25 -15.39 25.04 -12.36
C PHE A 25 -14.33 24.46 -11.39
N TYR A 26 -14.66 24.25 -10.11
CA TYR A 26 -13.76 23.61 -9.15
C TYR A 26 -14.18 22.19 -8.77
N LEU A 27 -14.77 21.46 -9.70
CA LEU A 27 -14.78 20.01 -9.62
C LEU A 27 -13.52 19.52 -10.35
N GLU A 28 -12.35 19.87 -9.83
CA GLU A 28 -11.13 19.17 -10.18
C GLU A 28 -11.34 17.71 -9.77
N CYS A 29 -11.54 16.90 -10.77
CA CYS A 29 -11.42 15.46 -10.67
C CYS A 29 -10.07 15.17 -10.01
N VAL A 30 -10.06 14.84 -8.72
CA VAL A 30 -8.95 14.14 -8.10
C VAL A 30 -8.89 12.81 -8.84
N GLN A 31 -8.14 12.78 -9.91
CA GLN A 31 -7.71 11.54 -10.54
C GLN A 31 -6.82 10.87 -9.51
N ALA A 32 -7.38 9.95 -8.74
CA ALA A 32 -6.59 9.02 -7.97
C ALA A 32 -5.68 8.31 -8.98
N ASP A 33 -4.37 8.51 -8.85
CA ASP A 33 -3.40 7.78 -9.65
C ASP A 33 -3.77 6.30 -9.61
N PRO A 34 -3.77 5.59 -10.74
CA PRO A 34 -4.10 4.18 -10.75
C PRO A 34 -3.12 3.46 -9.82
N VAL A 35 -3.61 2.96 -8.70
CA VAL A 35 -2.80 2.21 -7.75
C VAL A 35 -2.08 1.12 -8.53
N LYS A 36 -0.77 1.23 -8.63
CA LYS A 36 0.07 0.23 -9.31
C LYS A 36 -0.17 -1.12 -8.64
N ARG A 37 -0.57 -2.12 -9.42
CA ARG A 37 -0.88 -3.47 -8.91
C ARG A 37 0.07 -4.49 -9.52
N LEU A 38 0.54 -5.39 -8.68
CA LEU A 38 1.36 -6.51 -9.08
C LEU A 38 0.45 -7.65 -9.55
N GLU A 39 0.72 -8.17 -10.74
CA GLU A 39 0.01 -9.33 -11.32
C GLU A 39 0.69 -10.65 -10.99
N ASN A 40 1.98 -10.62 -10.60
CA ASN A 40 2.75 -11.76 -10.10
C ASN A 40 3.83 -11.26 -9.13
N LEU A 41 4.45 -12.16 -8.38
CA LEU A 41 5.55 -11.85 -7.47
C LEU A 41 6.92 -11.90 -8.17
N ASP A 42 7.01 -12.43 -9.39
CA ASP A 42 8.27 -12.60 -10.12
C ASP A 42 8.99 -11.27 -10.39
N ILE A 43 8.22 -10.17 -10.45
CA ILE A 43 8.78 -8.83 -10.61
C ILE A 43 9.66 -8.40 -9.43
N LEU A 44 9.52 -9.04 -8.27
CA LEU A 44 10.31 -8.80 -7.06
C LEU A 44 11.54 -9.71 -6.98
N GLU A 45 11.64 -10.72 -7.83
CA GLU A 45 12.79 -11.62 -7.86
C GLU A 45 14.09 -10.83 -8.06
N TRP A 46 15.14 -11.32 -7.47
CA TRP A 46 16.50 -10.76 -7.47
C TRP A 46 16.62 -9.38 -6.79
N THR A 47 15.49 -8.69 -6.54
CA THR A 47 15.48 -7.38 -5.88
C THR A 47 15.04 -7.47 -4.43
N HIS A 48 13.96 -8.19 -4.14
CA HIS A 48 13.37 -8.28 -2.81
C HIS A 48 13.17 -9.74 -2.35
N ARG A 49 13.27 -9.96 -1.06
CA ARG A 49 12.66 -11.08 -0.37
C ARG A 49 11.21 -10.72 -0.09
N VAL A 50 10.32 -11.69 -0.05
CA VAL A 50 8.91 -11.41 0.19
C VAL A 50 8.43 -12.11 1.44
N ILE A 51 7.73 -11.38 2.31
CA ILE A 51 6.97 -11.94 3.42
C ILE A 51 5.48 -11.78 3.11
N LEU A 52 4.80 -12.91 2.95
CA LEU A 52 3.35 -12.95 2.86
C LEU A 52 2.80 -13.25 4.26
N ILE A 53 1.91 -12.40 4.74
CA ILE A 53 1.30 -12.51 6.06
C ILE A 53 -0.22 -12.56 5.88
N SER A 54 -0.85 -13.65 6.31
CA SER A 54 -2.31 -13.77 6.34
C SER A 54 -2.79 -13.76 7.78
N VAL A 55 -3.69 -12.86 8.13
CA VAL A 55 -4.22 -12.69 9.49
C VAL A 55 -5.68 -12.29 9.48
N ASP A 56 -6.38 -12.61 10.54
CA ASP A 56 -7.73 -12.08 10.76
C ASP A 56 -7.71 -10.57 11.08
N ALA A 57 -8.84 -9.89 10.91
CA ALA A 57 -8.96 -8.44 11.10
C ALA A 57 -8.58 -7.98 12.52
N ARG A 58 -8.68 -8.85 13.53
CA ARG A 58 -8.37 -8.52 14.93
C ARG A 58 -6.88 -8.46 15.20
N GLN A 59 -6.10 -9.29 14.51
CA GLN A 59 -4.64 -9.36 14.66
C GLN A 59 -3.91 -8.27 13.84
N LYS A 60 -4.55 -7.75 12.81
CA LYS A 60 -3.98 -6.76 11.89
C LYS A 60 -3.33 -5.56 12.57
N PRO A 61 -3.93 -4.85 13.55
CA PRO A 61 -3.30 -3.68 14.17
C PRO A 61 -1.98 -4.02 14.88
N GLU A 62 -1.94 -5.16 15.58
CA GLU A 62 -0.73 -5.64 16.26
C GLU A 62 0.39 -5.94 15.26
N ILE A 63 0.06 -6.67 14.20
CA ILE A 63 1.03 -7.03 13.16
C ILE A 63 1.59 -5.78 12.46
N LEU A 64 0.73 -4.79 12.14
CA LEU A 64 1.18 -3.53 11.55
C LEU A 64 2.13 -2.77 12.47
N GLN A 65 1.83 -2.68 13.76
CA GLN A 65 2.71 -2.04 14.74
C GLN A 65 4.08 -2.73 14.78
N ARG A 66 4.12 -4.05 14.75
CA ARG A 66 5.38 -4.82 14.73
C ARG A 66 6.16 -4.60 13.44
N LEU A 67 5.49 -4.60 12.28
CA LEU A 67 6.12 -4.31 10.98
C LEU A 67 6.73 -2.91 10.94
N GLU A 68 6.07 -1.92 11.54
CA GLU A 68 6.60 -0.56 11.60
C GLU A 68 7.81 -0.44 12.55
N GLN A 69 7.80 -1.16 13.66
CA GLN A 69 8.94 -1.22 14.58
C GLN A 69 10.18 -1.84 13.93
N GLU A 70 9.99 -2.83 13.07
CA GLU A 70 11.04 -3.56 12.36
C GLU A 70 11.43 -2.94 11.00
N LYS A 71 10.89 -1.76 10.68
CA LYS A 71 11.08 -1.12 9.36
C LYS A 71 12.54 -1.08 8.91
N ALA A 72 13.47 -0.68 9.78
CA ALA A 72 14.89 -0.56 9.45
C ALA A 72 15.51 -1.91 9.09
N ASP A 73 15.21 -2.97 9.84
CA ASP A 73 15.70 -4.32 9.62
C ASP A 73 15.08 -4.97 8.37
N LEU A 74 13.82 -4.67 8.09
CA LEU A 74 13.14 -5.08 6.87
C LEU A 74 13.77 -4.43 5.63
N ASP A 75 14.02 -3.12 5.69
CA ASP A 75 14.64 -2.35 4.61
C ASP A 75 16.08 -2.81 4.36
N GLU A 76 16.90 -3.02 5.41
CA GLU A 76 18.28 -3.52 5.31
C GLU A 76 18.37 -4.88 4.61
N ARG A 77 17.39 -5.74 4.83
CA ARG A 77 17.30 -7.06 4.22
C ARG A 77 16.55 -7.09 2.89
N HIS A 78 16.20 -5.93 2.35
CA HIS A 78 15.39 -5.78 1.13
C HIS A 78 14.13 -6.65 1.18
N ILE A 79 13.33 -6.49 2.23
CA ILE A 79 12.11 -7.27 2.42
C ILE A 79 10.89 -6.45 1.99
N ALA A 80 10.17 -6.95 1.00
CA ALA A 80 8.81 -6.55 0.68
C ALA A 80 7.84 -7.40 1.49
N TRP A 81 6.89 -6.79 2.18
CA TRP A 81 5.86 -7.53 2.89
C TRP A 81 4.47 -7.20 2.36
N PHE A 82 3.60 -8.18 2.39
CA PHE A 82 2.18 -8.07 2.06
C PHE A 82 1.36 -8.68 3.18
N LEU A 83 0.55 -7.84 3.82
CA LEU A 83 -0.38 -8.22 4.87
C LEU A 83 -1.77 -8.39 4.27
N LEU A 84 -2.22 -9.63 4.19
CA LEU A 84 -3.54 -10.01 3.68
C LEU A 84 -4.50 -10.16 4.86
N SER A 85 -5.55 -9.36 4.89
CA SER A 85 -6.66 -9.51 5.81
C SER A 85 -7.98 -9.60 5.03
N ASP A 86 -9.07 -9.88 5.73
CA ASP A 86 -10.38 -9.97 5.08
C ASP A 86 -10.83 -8.65 4.46
N ASP A 87 -10.44 -7.53 5.06
CA ASP A 87 -10.89 -6.19 4.68
C ASP A 87 -10.02 -5.54 3.60
N ASP A 88 -8.70 -5.77 3.63
CA ASP A 88 -7.76 -5.12 2.73
C ASP A 88 -6.39 -5.83 2.64
N ILE A 89 -5.55 -5.31 1.75
CA ILE A 89 -4.18 -5.75 1.58
C ILE A 89 -3.27 -4.54 1.74
N LEU A 90 -2.31 -4.66 2.65
CA LEU A 90 -1.32 -3.63 2.93
C LEU A 90 0.09 -4.11 2.56
N SER A 91 0.97 -3.17 2.24
CA SER A 91 2.34 -3.44 1.80
C SER A 91 3.25 -2.27 2.16
N ASN A 92 4.56 -2.52 2.28
CA ASN A 92 5.58 -1.46 2.32
C ASN A 92 6.02 -0.97 0.92
N LEU A 93 5.45 -1.53 -0.15
CA LEU A 93 5.70 -1.06 -1.52
C LEU A 93 4.59 -0.10 -1.96
N ASP A 94 4.93 0.81 -2.87
CA ASP A 94 3.96 1.69 -3.56
C ASP A 94 3.09 0.93 -4.58
N ALA A 95 2.95 -0.38 -4.38
CA ALA A 95 2.18 -1.26 -5.23
C ALA A 95 1.41 -2.27 -4.39
N GLY A 96 0.11 -2.40 -4.66
CA GLY A 96 -0.71 -3.46 -4.09
C GLY A 96 -0.66 -4.74 -4.92
N LEU A 97 -1.35 -5.78 -4.45
CA LEU A 97 -1.55 -7.01 -5.22
C LEU A 97 -2.83 -6.91 -6.05
N SER A 98 -2.84 -7.50 -7.25
CA SER A 98 -4.08 -7.64 -8.00
C SER A 98 -5.01 -8.67 -7.32
N PRO A 99 -6.33 -8.55 -7.46
CA PRO A 99 -7.26 -9.53 -6.89
C PRO A 99 -6.98 -10.96 -7.35
N ALA A 100 -6.60 -11.14 -8.61
CA ALA A 100 -6.25 -12.45 -9.15
C ALA A 100 -5.02 -13.04 -8.46
N LEU A 101 -3.97 -12.22 -8.22
CA LEU A 101 -2.77 -12.65 -7.52
C LEU A 101 -3.07 -13.01 -6.06
N VAL A 102 -3.94 -12.27 -5.39
CA VAL A 102 -4.36 -12.57 -4.01
C VAL A 102 -4.99 -13.96 -3.91
N GLU A 103 -5.87 -14.31 -4.84
CA GLU A 103 -6.49 -15.64 -4.87
C GLU A 103 -5.44 -16.75 -5.08
N VAL A 104 -4.49 -16.52 -5.97
CA VAL A 104 -3.37 -17.46 -6.18
C VAL A 104 -2.54 -17.61 -4.90
N ILE A 105 -2.17 -16.50 -4.25
CA ILE A 105 -1.41 -16.52 -3.00
C ILE A 105 -2.16 -17.28 -1.90
N LYS A 106 -3.44 -16.98 -1.70
CA LYS A 106 -4.26 -17.67 -0.70
C LYS A 106 -4.31 -19.18 -0.95
N LYS A 107 -4.49 -19.58 -2.19
CA LYS A 107 -4.58 -21.00 -2.57
C LYS A 107 -3.24 -21.72 -2.45
N GLU A 108 -2.15 -21.15 -2.96
CA GLU A 108 -0.86 -21.84 -3.10
C GLU A 108 -0.02 -21.75 -1.82
N HIS A 109 -0.04 -20.60 -1.16
CA HIS A 109 0.82 -20.36 -0.02
C HIS A 109 0.13 -20.64 1.31
N PHE A 110 -1.15 -20.32 1.44
CA PHE A 110 -1.88 -20.51 2.69
C PHE A 110 -2.83 -21.71 2.68
N ARG A 111 -3.09 -22.33 1.52
CA ARG A 111 -4.04 -23.44 1.38
C ARG A 111 -5.41 -23.10 1.98
N ASN A 112 -5.86 -21.87 1.77
CA ASN A 112 -7.08 -21.28 2.34
C ASN A 112 -7.12 -21.27 3.89
N ARG A 113 -5.96 -21.24 4.56
CA ARG A 113 -5.89 -20.99 6.00
C ARG A 113 -6.02 -19.49 6.25
N GLU A 114 -6.70 -19.13 7.33
CA GLU A 114 -6.92 -17.75 7.72
C GLU A 114 -5.64 -17.06 8.21
N ASN A 115 -4.74 -17.82 8.87
CA ASN A 115 -3.54 -17.28 9.47
C ASN A 115 -2.29 -18.02 9.00
N GLY A 116 -1.21 -17.26 8.79
CA GLY A 116 0.08 -17.81 8.42
C GLY A 116 1.07 -16.78 7.92
N VAL A 117 2.33 -17.20 7.89
CA VAL A 117 3.45 -16.41 7.37
C VAL A 117 4.25 -17.25 6.40
N VAL A 118 4.62 -16.69 5.25
CA VAL A 118 5.43 -17.36 4.25
C VAL A 118 6.60 -16.45 3.88
N LEU A 119 7.81 -16.95 3.99
CA LEU A 119 9.02 -16.28 3.52
C LEU A 119 9.40 -16.82 2.15
N ILE A 120 9.58 -15.93 1.19
CA ILE A 120 10.05 -16.20 -0.17
C ILE A 120 11.40 -15.51 -0.35
N GLY A 121 12.39 -16.20 -0.87
CA GLY A 121 13.71 -15.66 -1.17
C GLY A 121 13.73 -14.78 -2.41
N LYS A 122 14.85 -14.08 -2.65
CA LYS A 122 15.06 -13.30 -3.89
C LYS A 122 15.02 -14.16 -5.17
N ASP A 123 15.21 -15.47 -5.04
CA ASP A 123 15.11 -16.45 -6.12
C ASP A 123 13.69 -16.95 -6.39
N GLY A 124 12.67 -16.30 -5.82
CA GLY A 124 11.26 -16.70 -5.93
C GLY A 124 10.87 -17.95 -5.14
N GLY A 125 11.84 -18.66 -4.55
CA GLY A 125 11.60 -19.91 -3.83
C GLY A 125 11.10 -19.70 -2.39
N VAL A 126 10.09 -20.48 -1.97
CA VAL A 126 9.63 -20.49 -0.58
C VAL A 126 10.72 -21.04 0.35
N LYS A 127 11.09 -20.26 1.37
CA LYS A 127 12.14 -20.59 2.35
C LYS A 127 11.59 -21.08 3.67
N SER A 128 10.46 -20.56 4.11
CA SER A 128 9.76 -21.05 5.32
C SER A 128 8.27 -20.77 5.27
N ARG A 129 7.55 -21.51 6.12
CA ARG A 129 6.14 -21.32 6.41
C ARG A 129 5.96 -21.43 7.92
N ALA A 130 5.25 -20.47 8.52
CA ALA A 130 4.95 -20.43 9.95
C ALA A 130 3.48 -20.08 10.19
N ASN A 131 3.00 -20.32 11.40
CA ASN A 131 1.63 -19.94 11.78
C ASN A 131 1.57 -18.55 12.43
N ALA A 132 2.71 -17.98 12.79
CA ALA A 132 2.82 -16.67 13.41
C ALA A 132 4.04 -15.92 12.87
N LEU A 133 3.99 -14.58 12.94
CA LEU A 133 5.09 -13.71 12.56
C LEU A 133 6.15 -13.71 13.68
N ASP A 134 7.33 -14.23 13.36
CA ASP A 134 8.51 -14.23 14.21
C ASP A 134 9.70 -13.66 13.44
N PHE A 135 10.09 -12.44 13.78
CA PHE A 135 11.17 -11.74 13.08
C PHE A 135 12.55 -12.35 13.36
N ASP A 136 12.80 -12.84 14.58
CA ASP A 136 14.07 -13.45 14.93
C ASP A 136 14.31 -14.71 14.09
N GLU A 137 13.27 -15.56 13.94
CA GLU A 137 13.34 -16.73 13.08
C GLU A 137 13.53 -16.34 11.61
N ILE A 138 12.79 -15.34 11.12
CA ILE A 138 12.85 -14.88 9.73
C ILE A 138 14.25 -14.31 9.42
N TYR A 139 14.76 -13.40 10.25
CA TYR A 139 16.07 -12.77 10.05
C TYR A 139 17.20 -13.79 10.17
N GLY A 140 17.18 -14.64 11.20
CA GLY A 140 18.17 -15.70 11.34
C GLY A 140 18.21 -16.62 10.11
N ARG A 141 17.07 -16.92 9.50
CA ARG A 141 17.00 -17.70 8.26
C ARG A 141 17.52 -16.93 7.05
N ILE A 142 17.18 -15.66 6.92
CA ILE A 142 17.65 -14.79 5.82
C ILE A 142 19.17 -14.61 5.90
N ASP A 143 19.72 -14.32 7.06
CA ASP A 143 21.15 -14.00 7.24
C ASP A 143 22.05 -15.23 6.97
N LEU A 144 21.48 -16.42 6.93
CA LEU A 144 22.16 -17.65 6.49
C LEU A 144 22.13 -17.85 4.96
N MET A 145 21.30 -17.10 4.21
CA MET A 145 21.19 -17.27 2.76
C MET A 145 22.45 -16.78 2.03
N PRO A 146 22.90 -17.50 0.97
CA PRO A 146 24.12 -17.12 0.24
C PRO A 146 24.09 -15.69 -0.31
N MET A 147 22.98 -15.25 -0.88
CA MET A 147 22.81 -13.89 -1.41
C MET A 147 22.92 -12.84 -0.30
N ARG A 148 22.31 -13.07 0.87
CA ARG A 148 22.42 -12.14 2.00
C ARG A 148 23.85 -12.04 2.52
N ARG A 149 24.57 -13.15 2.58
CA ARG A 149 25.98 -13.15 2.96
C ARG A 149 26.85 -12.34 2.01
N ALA A 150 26.57 -12.41 0.71
CA ALA A 150 27.26 -11.59 -0.28
C ALA A 150 26.94 -10.10 -0.07
N GLU A 151 25.66 -9.74 0.12
CA GLU A 151 25.23 -8.37 0.42
C GLU A 151 25.94 -7.80 1.65
N MET A 152 26.00 -8.55 2.75
CA MET A 152 26.69 -8.13 3.98
C MET A 152 28.21 -7.96 3.76
N ALA A 153 28.83 -8.77 2.91
CA ALA A 153 30.25 -8.67 2.61
C ALA A 153 30.58 -7.45 1.74
N GLU A 154 29.67 -6.99 0.90
CA GLU A 154 29.84 -5.79 0.07
C GLU A 154 29.62 -4.50 0.85
N SER A 155 28.89 -4.55 1.98
CA SER A 155 28.54 -3.40 2.82
C SER A 155 29.60 -3.08 3.88
N ASN A 156 30.64 -3.93 4.08
CA ASN A 156 31.76 -3.79 5.00
C ASN A 156 33.02 -3.33 4.26
#